data_66dad533f5498038646c1846e5226814
#
_entry.id   66dad533f5498038646c1846e5226814
#
_cell.length_a   1.000
_cell.length_b   1.000
_cell.length_c   1.000
_cell.angle_alpha   90.00
_cell.angle_beta   90.00
_cell.angle_gamma   90.00
#
_symmetry.space_group_name_H-M   'P 1'
#
loop_
_entity.id
_entity.type
_entity.pdbx_description
1 polymer ?
#
loop_
_entity_poly.entity_id
_entity_poly.type
_entity_poly.pdbx_seq_one_letter_code
_entity_poly.pdbx_strand_id
1 'polypeptide(L)'
;MPLASENSRMVFLAPRMIFLAPHPDDAVLSCGGWIHQLAQNGERPLVITLFGGDLSEGAPLSDFARSLQDRWQLGDDAPARRRDEDRAACDCLGCYLIHLSFADAAYRADENGQPLYASEDAIFGAIREASIIDRVAEALRPRVRKVSNARLVIPLTAGLHVDHVITRLAAERLNEDALYYEDYPF
;
A
#
# COMPACT_ATOMS: atom_id res chain seq x y z
N MET A 1 31.09 18.61 39.99
CA MET A 1 29.69 18.38 39.57
C MET A 1 29.72 17.55 38.31
N PRO A 2 29.28 16.30 38.33
CA PRO A 2 29.19 15.51 37.13
C PRO A 2 27.90 15.86 36.37
N LEU A 3 28.05 16.14 35.07
CA LEU A 3 26.94 16.33 34.14
C LEU A 3 26.19 15.01 33.99
N ALA A 4 24.92 15.01 34.35
CA ALA A 4 24.02 13.91 34.11
C ALA A 4 23.90 13.68 32.61
N SER A 5 24.30 12.51 32.15
CA SER A 5 24.00 12.05 30.80
C SER A 5 22.48 11.74 30.73
N GLU A 6 21.71 12.64 30.11
CA GLU A 6 20.35 12.33 29.69
C GLU A 6 20.40 11.25 28.62
N ASN A 7 20.28 10.02 29.06
CA ASN A 7 19.94 8.89 28.21
C ASN A 7 18.48 9.08 27.76
N SER A 8 18.24 9.90 26.73
CA SER A 8 16.97 9.95 26.03
C SER A 8 16.72 8.59 25.38
N ARG A 9 16.12 7.68 26.15
CA ARG A 9 15.49 6.48 25.58
C ARG A 9 14.41 7.00 24.64
N MET A 10 14.67 6.93 23.36
CA MET A 10 13.66 7.16 22.32
C MET A 10 12.57 6.10 22.55
N VAL A 11 11.47 6.52 23.18
CA VAL A 11 10.29 5.66 23.35
C VAL A 11 9.63 5.59 21.97
N PHE A 12 9.82 4.49 21.28
CA PHE A 12 9.06 4.20 20.07
C PHE A 12 7.61 3.96 20.49
N LEU A 13 6.77 4.98 20.36
CA LEU A 13 5.33 4.84 20.51
C LEU A 13 4.82 3.96 19.37
N ALA A 14 4.02 2.95 19.70
CA ALA A 14 3.34 2.17 18.68
C ALA A 14 2.42 3.09 17.83
N PRO A 15 2.37 2.94 16.52
CA PRO A 15 1.52 3.78 15.68
C PRO A 15 0.05 3.61 16.08
N ARG A 16 -0.69 4.72 16.19
CA ARG A 16 -2.13 4.71 16.49
C ARG A 16 -2.98 4.63 15.23
N MET A 17 -2.39 4.95 14.09
CA MET A 17 -3.05 4.94 12.78
C MET A 17 -2.25 4.09 11.80
N ILE A 18 -2.94 3.21 11.08
CA ILE A 18 -2.38 2.38 10.02
C ILE A 18 -3.12 2.74 8.73
N PHE A 19 -2.41 3.33 7.77
CA PHE A 19 -2.93 3.66 6.46
C PHE A 19 -2.63 2.50 5.51
N LEU A 20 -3.66 1.95 4.88
CA LEU A 20 -3.50 0.92 3.85
C LEU A 20 -3.51 1.58 2.48
N ALA A 21 -2.38 1.50 1.78
CA ALA A 21 -2.22 1.97 0.42
C ALA A 21 -2.30 0.78 -0.55
N PRO A 22 -3.21 0.78 -1.53
CA PRO A 22 -3.18 -0.22 -2.59
C PRO A 22 -1.82 -0.25 -3.29
N HIS A 23 -1.35 0.88 -3.81
CA HIS A 23 -0.09 1.00 -4.53
C HIS A 23 0.89 1.97 -3.84
N PRO A 24 2.18 1.95 -4.21
CA PRO A 24 3.10 3.03 -3.88
C PRO A 24 2.53 4.36 -4.36
N ASP A 25 2.49 5.37 -3.47
CA ASP A 25 1.94 6.72 -3.66
C ASP A 25 0.51 6.98 -3.16
N ASP A 26 -0.43 6.01 -3.19
CA ASP A 26 -1.85 6.24 -2.85
C ASP A 26 -2.07 6.92 -1.49
N ALA A 27 -1.44 6.41 -0.42
CA ALA A 27 -1.58 7.01 0.91
C ALA A 27 -0.93 8.41 0.98
N VAL A 28 0.14 8.63 0.23
CA VAL A 28 0.85 9.92 0.18
C VAL A 28 0.00 10.97 -0.53
N LEU A 29 -0.57 10.61 -1.68
CA LEU A 29 -1.41 11.51 -2.48
C LEU A 29 -2.74 11.82 -1.78
N SER A 30 -3.39 10.81 -1.20
CA SER A 30 -4.72 10.95 -0.61
C SER A 30 -4.67 11.44 0.84
N CYS A 31 -3.67 11.05 1.62
CA CYS A 31 -3.61 11.26 3.07
C CYS A 31 -2.33 11.97 3.55
N GLY A 32 -1.42 12.38 2.66
CA GLY A 32 -0.10 12.90 3.05
C GLY A 32 -0.16 14.08 4.02
N GLY A 33 -1.09 15.01 3.82
CA GLY A 33 -1.32 16.13 4.75
C GLY A 33 -1.72 15.65 6.16
N TRP A 34 -2.60 14.65 6.25
CA TRP A 34 -3.01 14.09 7.54
C TRP A 34 -1.88 13.29 8.21
N ILE A 35 -1.17 12.45 7.43
CA ILE A 35 0.00 11.69 7.92
C ILE A 35 1.05 12.65 8.48
N HIS A 36 1.38 13.73 7.74
CA HIS A 36 2.33 14.73 8.19
C HIS A 36 1.86 15.45 9.47
N GLN A 37 0.58 15.82 9.56
CA GLN A 37 0.03 16.44 10.76
C GLN A 37 0.15 15.54 12.00
N LEU A 38 -0.13 14.23 11.86
CA LEU A 38 0.06 13.26 12.93
C LEU A 38 1.52 13.20 13.37
N ALA A 39 2.46 13.18 12.40
CA ALA A 39 3.88 13.16 12.68
C ALA A 39 4.35 14.44 13.42
N GLN A 40 3.86 15.62 13.03
CA GLN A 40 4.14 16.88 13.72
C GLN A 40 3.62 16.89 15.17
N ASN A 41 2.54 16.16 15.45
CA ASN A 41 2.00 15.98 16.80
C ASN A 41 2.71 14.91 17.64
N GLY A 42 3.84 14.36 17.15
CA GLY A 42 4.63 13.35 17.83
C GLY A 42 4.11 11.93 17.67
N GLU A 43 3.08 11.70 16.86
CA GLU A 43 2.66 10.37 16.44
C GLU A 43 3.51 9.92 15.24
N ARG A 44 3.66 8.61 15.07
CA ARG A 44 4.37 8.06 13.90
C ARG A 44 3.48 7.04 13.20
N PRO A 45 2.59 7.47 12.28
CA PRO A 45 1.69 6.59 11.57
C PRO A 45 2.44 5.48 10.82
N LEU A 46 1.77 4.36 10.55
CA LEU A 46 2.29 3.30 9.71
C LEU A 46 1.53 3.31 8.37
N VAL A 47 2.25 3.36 7.27
CA VAL A 47 1.73 3.08 5.93
C VAL A 47 2.05 1.62 5.58
N ILE A 48 1.08 0.87 5.09
CA ILE A 48 1.27 -0.47 4.54
C ILE A 48 0.81 -0.43 3.09
N THR A 49 1.75 -0.50 2.15
CA THR A 49 1.48 -0.59 0.73
C THR A 49 1.37 -2.06 0.33
N LEU A 50 0.26 -2.44 -0.31
CA LEU A 50 -0.10 -3.84 -0.55
C LEU A 50 0.48 -4.38 -1.86
N PHE A 51 0.21 -3.69 -2.96
CA PHE A 51 0.56 -4.12 -4.32
C PHE A 51 1.83 -3.42 -4.82
N GLY A 52 2.89 -3.52 -4.02
CA GLY A 52 4.22 -3.01 -4.34
C GLY A 52 5.22 -4.11 -4.68
N GLY A 53 4.76 -5.34 -4.99
CA GLY A 53 5.62 -6.48 -5.28
C GLY A 53 6.34 -6.38 -6.62
N ASP A 54 7.43 -7.16 -6.75
CA ASP A 54 8.18 -7.26 -8.00
C ASP A 54 7.42 -8.05 -9.07
N LEU A 55 7.86 -7.89 -10.30
CA LEU A 55 7.43 -8.72 -11.42
C LEU A 55 7.84 -10.17 -11.17
N SER A 56 7.01 -11.12 -11.58
CA SER A 56 7.41 -12.53 -11.58
C SER A 56 8.56 -12.74 -12.58
N GLU A 57 9.64 -13.36 -12.13
CA GLU A 57 10.81 -13.59 -12.95
C GLU A 57 10.44 -14.38 -14.22
N GLY A 58 10.79 -13.83 -15.39
CA GLY A 58 10.51 -14.47 -16.68
C GLY A 58 9.06 -14.41 -17.15
N ALA A 59 8.13 -13.80 -16.40
CA ALA A 59 6.76 -13.65 -16.85
C ALA A 59 6.67 -12.59 -17.97
N PRO A 60 6.01 -12.91 -19.11
CA PRO A 60 5.83 -11.91 -20.17
C PRO A 60 4.89 -10.81 -19.70
N LEU A 61 5.30 -9.55 -19.86
CA LEU A 61 4.44 -8.41 -19.63
C LEU A 61 3.40 -8.30 -20.74
N SER A 62 2.16 -7.99 -20.38
CA SER A 62 1.13 -7.61 -21.35
C SER A 62 1.49 -6.28 -22.02
N ASP A 63 0.92 -6.01 -23.21
CA ASP A 63 1.09 -4.71 -23.86
C ASP A 63 0.54 -3.57 -22.99
N PHE A 64 -0.50 -3.84 -22.23
CA PHE A 64 -1.05 -2.89 -21.26
C PHE A 64 -0.03 -2.58 -20.15
N ALA A 65 0.58 -3.60 -19.54
CA ALA A 65 1.60 -3.40 -18.51
C ALA A 65 2.80 -2.59 -19.04
N ARG A 66 3.26 -2.88 -20.28
CA ARG A 66 4.31 -2.09 -20.94
C ARG A 66 3.89 -0.65 -21.14
N SER A 67 2.66 -0.41 -21.60
CA SER A 67 2.14 0.96 -21.81
C SER A 67 2.08 1.77 -20.51
N LEU A 68 1.86 1.11 -19.36
CA LEU A 68 1.93 1.76 -18.04
C LEU A 68 3.37 2.14 -17.68
N GLN A 69 4.32 1.22 -17.87
CA GLN A 69 5.74 1.50 -17.63
C GLN A 69 6.23 2.66 -18.50
N ASP A 70 5.84 2.70 -19.78
CA ASP A 70 6.17 3.80 -20.69
C ASP A 70 5.57 5.14 -20.22
N ARG A 71 4.31 5.14 -19.77
CA ARG A 71 3.66 6.35 -19.18
C ARG A 71 4.38 6.85 -17.93
N TRP A 72 4.87 5.95 -17.10
CA TRP A 72 5.63 6.30 -15.90
C TRP A 72 7.10 6.64 -16.21
N GLN A 73 7.55 6.45 -17.46
CA GLN A 73 8.96 6.59 -17.86
C GLN A 73 9.90 5.67 -17.07
N LEU A 74 9.41 4.49 -16.73
CA LEU A 74 10.10 3.44 -15.99
C LEU A 74 10.21 2.20 -16.88
N GLY A 75 11.24 1.39 -16.65
CA GLY A 75 11.44 0.11 -17.33
C GLY A 75 11.01 -1.08 -16.47
N ASP A 76 11.68 -2.22 -16.64
CA ASP A 76 11.43 -3.46 -15.90
C ASP A 76 11.66 -3.31 -14.38
N ASP A 77 12.39 -2.29 -13.96
CA ASP A 77 12.61 -1.91 -12.57
C ASP A 77 11.49 -1.04 -11.97
N ALA A 78 10.40 -0.79 -12.73
CA ALA A 78 9.31 0.07 -12.30
C ALA A 78 8.78 -0.21 -10.88
N PRO A 79 8.50 -1.46 -10.48
CA PRO A 79 8.04 -1.73 -9.11
C PRO A 79 9.07 -1.33 -8.05
N ALA A 80 10.34 -1.58 -8.28
CA ALA A 80 11.41 -1.24 -7.34
C ALA A 80 11.55 0.29 -7.20
N ARG A 81 11.53 1.02 -8.31
CA ARG A 81 11.62 2.49 -8.32
C ARG A 81 10.43 3.13 -7.64
N ARG A 82 9.20 2.67 -7.92
CA ARG A 82 8.00 3.16 -7.24
C ARG A 82 8.08 2.94 -5.72
N ARG A 83 8.60 1.79 -5.27
CA ARG A 83 8.83 1.56 -3.83
C ARG A 83 9.88 2.50 -3.23
N ASP A 84 10.92 2.86 -3.97
CA ASP A 84 11.94 3.81 -3.50
C ASP A 84 11.38 5.22 -3.39
N GLU A 85 10.54 5.64 -4.34
CA GLU A 85 9.82 6.92 -4.28
C GLU A 85 8.84 6.97 -3.11
N ASP A 86 8.06 5.90 -2.89
CA ASP A 86 7.13 5.77 -1.77
C ASP A 86 7.87 5.83 -0.42
N ARG A 87 9.05 5.17 -0.34
CA ARG A 87 9.91 5.24 0.84
C ARG A 87 10.40 6.66 1.11
N ALA A 88 10.91 7.33 0.09
CA ALA A 88 11.38 8.70 0.20
C ALA A 88 10.26 9.66 0.63
N ALA A 89 9.06 9.48 0.09
CA ALA A 89 7.89 10.27 0.47
C ALA A 89 7.45 10.02 1.92
N CYS A 90 7.40 8.76 2.36
CA CYS A 90 7.09 8.38 3.73
C CYS A 90 8.13 8.91 4.75
N ASP A 91 9.41 8.90 4.38
CA ASP A 91 10.48 9.48 5.20
C ASP A 91 10.28 11.01 5.35
N CYS A 92 9.92 11.71 4.28
CA CYS A 92 9.59 13.14 4.32
C CYS A 92 8.36 13.44 5.19
N LEU A 93 7.34 12.58 5.16
CA LEU A 93 6.13 12.71 5.95
C LEU A 93 6.33 12.34 7.43
N GLY A 94 7.40 11.63 7.78
CA GLY A 94 7.71 11.17 9.14
C GLY A 94 6.91 9.96 9.59
N CYS A 95 6.52 9.07 8.68
CA CYS A 95 5.78 7.84 8.97
C CYS A 95 6.64 6.58 8.83
N TYR A 96 6.16 5.47 9.36
CA TYR A 96 6.70 4.15 9.09
C TYR A 96 6.12 3.58 7.79
N LEU A 97 6.87 2.74 7.10
CA LEU A 97 6.44 2.12 5.85
C LEU A 97 6.73 0.62 5.84
N ILE A 98 5.77 -0.15 5.35
CA ILE A 98 5.91 -1.57 5.02
C ILE A 98 5.35 -1.78 3.62
N HIS A 99 6.13 -2.38 2.71
CA HIS A 99 5.63 -2.90 1.45
C HIS A 99 5.31 -4.39 1.58
N LEU A 100 4.13 -4.80 1.14
CA LEU A 100 3.81 -6.20 0.88
C LEU A 100 4.24 -6.55 -0.54
N SER A 101 4.37 -7.83 -0.82
CA SER A 101 4.91 -8.35 -2.09
C SER A 101 3.83 -8.84 -3.06
N PHE A 102 2.59 -8.34 -2.95
CA PHE A 102 1.58 -8.62 -3.97
C PHE A 102 1.90 -7.80 -5.22
N ALA A 103 1.82 -8.44 -6.39
CA ALA A 103 2.00 -7.74 -7.65
C ALA A 103 0.79 -6.84 -7.96
N ASP A 104 1.02 -5.67 -8.53
CA ASP A 104 0.00 -4.79 -9.09
C ASP A 104 -0.87 -5.55 -10.11
N ALA A 105 -2.15 -5.20 -10.24
CA ALA A 105 -3.10 -5.83 -11.15
C ALA A 105 -2.57 -5.98 -12.57
N ALA A 106 -1.88 -4.96 -13.07
CA ALA A 106 -1.32 -4.96 -14.42
C ALA A 106 -0.27 -6.05 -14.65
N TYR A 107 0.33 -6.58 -13.58
CA TYR A 107 1.38 -7.60 -13.63
C TYR A 107 0.91 -9.00 -13.23
N ARG A 108 -0.37 -9.15 -12.85
CA ARG A 108 -0.89 -10.46 -12.44
C ARG A 108 -1.32 -11.32 -13.63
N ALA A 109 -1.00 -12.59 -13.54
CA ALA A 109 -1.35 -13.59 -14.56
C ALA A 109 -2.01 -14.80 -13.89
N ASP A 110 -2.72 -15.58 -14.71
CA ASP A 110 -3.27 -16.88 -14.31
C ASP A 110 -2.18 -17.97 -14.28
N GLU A 111 -2.58 -19.20 -13.97
CA GLU A 111 -1.69 -20.37 -13.92
C GLU A 111 -1.07 -20.74 -15.28
N ASN A 112 -1.65 -20.27 -16.38
CA ASN A 112 -1.15 -20.47 -17.75
C ASN A 112 -0.27 -19.28 -18.22
N GLY A 113 -0.01 -18.30 -17.35
CA GLY A 113 0.76 -17.10 -17.67
C GLY A 113 -0.01 -16.06 -18.48
N GLN A 114 -1.35 -16.18 -18.60
CA GLN A 114 -2.15 -15.18 -19.30
C GLN A 114 -2.47 -14.02 -18.37
N PRO A 115 -2.31 -12.76 -18.83
CA PRO A 115 -2.59 -11.58 -18.03
C PRO A 115 -4.05 -11.57 -17.53
N LEU A 116 -4.24 -11.41 -16.23
CA LEU A 116 -5.59 -11.30 -15.65
C LEU A 116 -6.23 -9.96 -15.97
N TYR A 117 -5.45 -8.88 -16.07
CA TYR A 117 -5.91 -7.53 -16.32
C TYR A 117 -5.08 -6.91 -17.45
N ALA A 118 -5.54 -7.11 -18.69
CA ALA A 118 -4.79 -6.73 -19.90
C ALA A 118 -5.25 -5.40 -20.53
N SER A 119 -6.04 -4.60 -19.81
CA SER A 119 -6.51 -3.30 -20.27
C SER A 119 -6.92 -2.41 -19.10
N GLU A 120 -7.07 -1.12 -19.37
CA GLU A 120 -7.58 -0.14 -18.41
C GLU A 120 -8.98 -0.53 -17.91
N ASP A 121 -9.90 -0.88 -18.80
CA ASP A 121 -11.25 -1.35 -18.44
C ASP A 121 -11.19 -2.61 -17.53
N ALA A 122 -10.19 -3.46 -17.71
CA ALA A 122 -10.06 -4.67 -16.91
C ALA A 122 -9.66 -4.38 -15.46
N ILE A 123 -8.79 -3.39 -15.21
CA ILE A 123 -8.39 -3.01 -13.85
C ILE A 123 -9.48 -2.25 -13.09
N PHE A 124 -10.45 -1.66 -13.80
CA PHE A 124 -11.65 -1.04 -13.21
C PHE A 124 -12.89 -1.95 -13.27
N GLY A 125 -12.68 -3.24 -13.50
CA GLY A 125 -13.73 -4.24 -13.65
C GLY A 125 -13.88 -5.15 -12.44
N ALA A 126 -14.26 -6.41 -12.70
CA ALA A 126 -14.44 -7.41 -11.65
C ALA A 126 -13.10 -8.03 -11.22
N ILE A 127 -12.99 -8.36 -9.93
CA ILE A 127 -11.88 -9.15 -9.39
C ILE A 127 -11.89 -10.55 -10.01
N ARG A 128 -10.78 -10.96 -10.62
CA ARG A 128 -10.66 -12.24 -11.35
C ARG A 128 -9.97 -13.35 -10.56
N GLU A 129 -9.46 -13.05 -9.37
CA GLU A 129 -8.77 -14.01 -8.50
C GLU A 129 -9.62 -14.32 -7.26
N ALA A 130 -10.19 -15.51 -7.18
CA ALA A 130 -11.13 -15.88 -6.12
C ALA A 130 -10.53 -15.80 -4.71
N SER A 131 -9.23 -16.06 -4.53
CA SER A 131 -8.58 -16.12 -3.22
C SER A 131 -7.76 -14.89 -2.84
N ILE A 132 -7.66 -13.88 -3.71
CA ILE A 132 -6.74 -12.76 -3.48
C ILE A 132 -7.10 -11.97 -2.22
N ILE A 133 -8.39 -11.75 -1.96
CA ILE A 133 -8.85 -11.01 -0.79
C ILE A 133 -8.45 -11.73 0.51
N ASP A 134 -8.61 -13.07 0.56
CA ASP A 134 -8.22 -13.86 1.73
C ASP A 134 -6.71 -13.84 1.95
N ARG A 135 -5.93 -13.99 0.89
CA ARG A 135 -4.46 -13.94 0.94
C ARG A 135 -3.96 -12.59 1.44
N VAL A 136 -4.56 -11.49 0.98
CA VAL A 136 -4.23 -10.14 1.43
C VAL A 136 -4.62 -9.96 2.90
N ALA A 137 -5.81 -10.39 3.30
CA ALA A 137 -6.25 -10.31 4.70
C ALA A 137 -5.32 -11.11 5.63
N GLU A 138 -4.92 -12.33 5.25
CA GLU A 138 -3.97 -13.13 6.02
C GLU A 138 -2.59 -12.47 6.14
N ALA A 139 -2.11 -11.82 5.07
CA ALA A 139 -0.85 -11.09 5.11
C ALA A 139 -0.91 -9.82 5.99
N LEU A 140 -2.04 -9.13 6.01
CA LEU A 140 -2.25 -7.95 6.86
C LEU A 140 -2.40 -8.30 8.34
N ARG A 141 -3.09 -9.40 8.66
CA ARG A 141 -3.47 -9.80 10.03
C ARG A 141 -2.34 -9.70 11.06
N PRO A 142 -1.14 -10.28 10.85
CA PRO A 142 -0.07 -10.20 11.85
C PRO A 142 0.50 -8.79 12.01
N ARG A 143 0.40 -7.94 11.00
CA ARG A 143 0.91 -6.56 11.01
C ARG A 143 -0.03 -5.64 11.79
N VAL A 144 -1.34 -5.78 11.55
CA VAL A 144 -2.37 -5.03 12.26
C VAL A 144 -2.43 -5.44 13.74
N ARG A 145 -2.40 -6.74 14.04
CA ARG A 145 -2.45 -7.25 15.43
C ARG A 145 -1.24 -6.87 16.28
N LYS A 146 -0.08 -6.62 15.69
CA LYS A 146 1.11 -6.16 16.43
C LYS A 146 0.95 -4.76 17.01
N VAL A 147 0.00 -4.00 16.49
CA VAL A 147 -0.25 -2.62 16.88
C VAL A 147 -1.58 -2.57 17.63
N SER A 148 -1.54 -2.80 18.94
CA SER A 148 -2.75 -2.75 19.77
C SER A 148 -3.40 -1.37 19.73
N ASN A 149 -4.72 -1.34 19.55
CA ASN A 149 -5.55 -0.13 19.50
C ASN A 149 -5.26 0.82 18.31
N ALA A 150 -4.59 0.36 17.25
CA ALA A 150 -4.49 1.14 16.03
C ALA A 150 -5.80 1.11 15.24
N ARG A 151 -6.16 2.27 14.67
CA ARG A 151 -7.28 2.38 13.72
C ARG A 151 -6.74 2.19 12.31
N LEU A 152 -7.48 1.45 11.49
CA LEU A 152 -7.21 1.32 10.06
C LEU A 152 -7.80 2.51 9.31
N VAL A 153 -7.05 3.02 8.35
CA VAL A 153 -7.47 4.03 7.37
C VAL A 153 -7.32 3.38 6.00
N ILE A 154 -8.42 3.19 5.32
CA ILE A 154 -8.51 2.34 4.12
C ILE A 154 -9.15 3.10 2.95
N PRO A 155 -8.89 2.71 1.69
CA PRO A 155 -9.46 3.40 0.54
C PRO A 155 -10.99 3.25 0.50
N LEU A 156 -11.68 4.32 0.10
CA LEU A 156 -13.14 4.34 -0.14
C LEU A 156 -13.50 3.60 -1.43
N THR A 157 -12.56 3.50 -2.36
CA THR A 157 -12.67 2.81 -3.65
C THR A 157 -13.66 3.46 -4.63
N ALA A 158 -13.71 4.79 -4.66
CA ALA A 158 -14.62 5.54 -5.52
C ALA A 158 -14.41 5.22 -7.02
N GLY A 159 -13.16 5.04 -7.45
CA GLY A 159 -12.80 4.70 -8.84
C GLY A 159 -12.94 3.22 -9.20
N LEU A 160 -13.23 2.33 -8.24
CA LEU A 160 -13.41 0.88 -8.44
C LEU A 160 -12.20 0.14 -9.03
N HIS A 161 -10.97 0.67 -8.89
CA HIS A 161 -9.77 -0.07 -9.27
C HIS A 161 -9.68 -1.38 -8.46
N VAL A 162 -9.45 -2.51 -9.12
CA VAL A 162 -9.51 -3.84 -8.48
C VAL A 162 -8.62 -3.97 -7.24
N ASP A 163 -7.41 -3.40 -7.26
CA ASP A 163 -6.50 -3.45 -6.11
C ASP A 163 -7.00 -2.61 -4.93
N HIS A 164 -7.64 -1.48 -5.19
CA HIS A 164 -8.28 -0.68 -4.16
C HIS A 164 -9.45 -1.44 -3.54
N VAL A 165 -10.30 -2.05 -4.36
CA VAL A 165 -11.42 -2.88 -3.89
C VAL A 165 -10.91 -4.07 -3.08
N ILE A 166 -9.86 -4.77 -3.53
CA ILE A 166 -9.25 -5.88 -2.79
C ILE A 166 -8.69 -5.40 -1.45
N THR A 167 -7.99 -4.26 -1.43
CA THR A 167 -7.43 -3.67 -0.21
C THR A 167 -8.53 -3.39 0.81
N ARG A 168 -9.61 -2.74 0.38
CA ARG A 168 -10.76 -2.43 1.22
C ARG A 168 -11.41 -3.71 1.76
N LEU A 169 -11.79 -4.65 0.90
CA LEU A 169 -12.46 -5.88 1.31
C LEU A 169 -11.61 -6.74 2.23
N ALA A 170 -10.29 -6.79 2.02
CA ALA A 170 -9.36 -7.49 2.90
C ALA A 170 -9.26 -6.82 4.28
N ALA A 171 -9.23 -5.49 4.33
CA ALA A 171 -9.18 -4.73 5.57
C ALA A 171 -10.46 -4.86 6.39
N GLU A 172 -11.63 -4.78 5.76
CA GLU A 172 -12.94 -4.93 6.40
C GLU A 172 -13.11 -6.30 7.08
N ARG A 173 -12.43 -7.36 6.58
CA ARG A 173 -12.35 -8.67 7.26
C ARG A 173 -11.53 -8.67 8.55
N LEU A 174 -10.73 -7.64 8.78
CA LEU A 174 -9.85 -7.54 9.94
C LEU A 174 -10.40 -6.60 11.01
N ASN A 175 -11.11 -5.55 10.60
CA ASN A 175 -11.60 -4.51 11.48
C ASN A 175 -12.84 -3.83 10.87
N GLU A 176 -13.96 -3.88 11.59
CA GLU A 176 -15.21 -3.27 11.17
C GLU A 176 -15.25 -1.74 11.42
N ASP A 177 -14.36 -1.22 12.30
CA ASP A 177 -14.31 0.20 12.69
C ASP A 177 -13.23 0.99 11.89
N ALA A 178 -13.00 0.65 10.62
CA ALA A 178 -12.05 1.36 9.78
C ALA A 178 -12.55 2.76 9.42
N LEU A 179 -11.60 3.69 9.26
CA LEU A 179 -11.84 4.99 8.63
C LEU A 179 -11.60 4.84 7.12
N TYR A 180 -12.33 5.62 6.33
CA TYR A 180 -12.19 5.58 4.88
C TYR A 180 -11.59 6.90 4.39
N TYR A 181 -10.65 6.81 3.45
CA TYR A 181 -10.16 7.98 2.74
C TYR A 181 -10.64 7.94 1.29
N GLU A 182 -10.87 9.11 0.73
CA GLU A 182 -11.19 9.27 -0.68
C GLU A 182 -9.92 9.08 -1.52
N ASP A 183 -9.96 8.14 -2.45
CA ASP A 183 -8.81 7.75 -3.26
C ASP A 183 -8.57 8.82 -4.32
N TYR A 184 -7.41 9.46 -4.30
CA TYR A 184 -6.96 10.35 -5.38
C TYR A 184 -6.10 9.54 -6.37
N PRO A 185 -6.25 9.73 -7.68
CA PRO A 185 -7.09 10.73 -8.39
C PRO A 185 -8.44 10.17 -8.92
N PHE A 186 -9.06 9.21 -8.29
CA PHE A 186 -10.24 8.49 -8.77
C PHE A 186 -11.56 9.12 -8.31
#